data_de0c55d5bda3dfa23202fe3d119a5b43
#
_entry.id   de0c55d5bda3dfa23202fe3d119a5b43
#
_cell.length_a   1.000
_cell.length_b   1.000
_cell.length_c   1.000
_cell.angle_alpha   90.00
_cell.angle_beta   90.00
_cell.angle_gamma   90.00
#
_symmetry.space_group_name_H-M   'P 1'
#
loop_
_entity.id
_entity.type
_entity.pdbx_description
1 polymer ?
#
loop_
_entity_poly.entity_id
_entity_poly.type
_entity_poly.pdbx_seq_one_letter_code
_entity_poly.pdbx_strand_id
1 'polypeptide(L)'
;MMVIWERNGRVVAKVVGETDKETLLGGALRSVGTGSTVCTDEQVSYVGLDTTYDHKSICHSAKQFVDGIAHTNGIESVWAVVQRGFYGIYHSFSEKHLPLYVVGFVFRLNEGNCEVDTMDRLESLVMGMRGRRLTYEMLKEGVHGNAT
;
A
#
# COMPACT_ATOMS: atom_id res chain seq x y z
N MET A 1 7.89 1.25 -4.47
CA MET A 1 6.47 1.23 -4.01
C MET A 1 6.44 1.61 -2.55
N MET A 2 5.55 2.54 -2.19
CA MET A 2 5.24 2.94 -0.81
C MET A 2 3.94 2.24 -0.40
N VAL A 3 3.87 1.72 0.81
CA VAL A 3 2.67 1.09 1.36
C VAL A 3 2.38 1.68 2.73
N ILE A 4 1.14 2.03 2.97
CA ILE A 4 0.62 2.48 4.26
C ILE A 4 -0.52 1.53 4.64
N TRP A 5 -0.48 1.01 5.83
CA TRP A 5 -1.52 0.13 6.37
C TRP A 5 -2.10 0.73 7.65
N GLU A 6 -3.40 0.95 7.64
CA GLU A 6 -4.14 1.32 8.84
C GLU A 6 -4.40 0.07 9.67
N ARG A 7 -4.07 0.12 10.95
CA ARG A 7 -4.26 -1.02 11.84
C ARG A 7 -5.74 -1.41 11.91
N ASN A 8 -6.04 -2.67 11.59
CA ASN A 8 -7.40 -3.19 11.45
C ASN A 8 -8.24 -2.45 10.40
N GLY A 9 -7.61 -1.71 9.50
CA GLY A 9 -8.23 -0.92 8.46
C GLY A 9 -7.65 -1.21 7.08
N ARG A 10 -7.69 -0.19 6.24
CA ARG A 10 -7.36 -0.31 4.82
C ARG A 10 -5.86 -0.22 4.56
N VAL A 11 -5.45 -0.85 3.47
CA VAL A 11 -4.14 -0.72 2.86
C VAL A 11 -4.20 0.32 1.75
N VAL A 12 -3.25 1.25 1.73
CA VAL A 12 -3.00 2.16 0.62
C VAL A 12 -1.59 1.89 0.10
N ALA A 13 -1.46 1.65 -1.19
CA ALA A 13 -0.16 1.47 -1.81
C ALA A 13 -0.05 2.33 -3.07
N LYS A 14 1.14 2.87 -3.29
CA LYS A 14 1.44 3.74 -4.44
C LYS A 14 2.82 3.43 -4.99
N VAL A 15 2.93 3.44 -6.31
CA VAL A 15 4.23 3.40 -6.97
C VAL A 15 4.88 4.78 -6.79
N VAL A 16 6.11 4.79 -6.31
CA VAL A 16 6.96 5.97 -6.17
C VAL A 16 8.23 5.76 -6.98
N GLY A 17 8.72 6.80 -7.62
CA GLY A 17 9.96 6.73 -8.41
C GLY A 17 11.19 6.58 -7.51
N GLU A 18 11.19 7.32 -6.41
CA GLU A 18 12.29 7.34 -5.45
C GLU A 18 11.75 7.12 -4.03
N THR A 19 12.62 6.66 -3.14
CA THR A 19 12.32 6.44 -1.72
C THR A 19 13.06 7.46 -0.84
N ASP A 20 13.20 8.66 -1.37
CA ASP A 20 13.77 9.78 -0.67
C ASP A 20 12.79 10.33 0.39
N LYS A 21 13.34 11.11 1.30
CA LYS A 21 12.60 11.69 2.43
C LYS A 21 11.38 12.49 1.98
N GLU A 22 11.51 13.32 0.95
CA GLU A 22 10.44 14.21 0.50
C GLU A 22 9.26 13.43 -0.07
N THR A 23 9.54 12.40 -0.86
CA THR A 23 8.54 11.51 -1.44
C THR A 23 7.77 10.74 -0.36
N LEU A 24 8.47 10.19 0.62
CA LEU A 24 7.86 9.41 1.70
C LEU A 24 7.05 10.29 2.66
N LEU A 25 7.60 11.45 3.07
CA LEU A 25 6.87 12.41 3.90
C LEU A 25 5.65 12.96 3.18
N GLY A 26 5.78 13.35 1.92
CA GLY A 26 4.66 13.83 1.11
C GLY A 26 3.59 12.77 0.87
N GLY A 27 3.97 11.51 0.81
CA GLY A 27 3.04 10.37 0.74
C GLY A 27 2.28 10.17 2.06
N ALA A 28 2.98 10.22 3.18
CA ALA A 28 2.38 10.13 4.51
C ALA A 28 1.39 11.27 4.76
N LEU A 29 1.79 12.51 4.50
CA LEU A 29 0.95 13.71 4.69
C LEU A 29 -0.36 13.67 3.88
N ARG A 30 -0.36 13.02 2.74
CA ARG A 30 -1.57 12.88 1.88
C ARG A 30 -2.49 11.75 2.29
N SER A 31 -1.96 10.76 3.00
CA SER A 31 -2.68 9.50 3.26
C SER A 31 -3.00 9.27 4.74
N VAL A 32 -2.31 9.97 5.65
CA VAL A 32 -2.44 9.78 7.10
C VAL A 32 -2.91 11.08 7.74
N GLY A 33 -3.93 11.00 8.58
CA GLY A 33 -4.43 12.15 9.34
C GLY A 33 -3.37 12.68 10.31
N THR A 34 -3.30 14.01 10.45
CA THR A 34 -2.39 14.67 11.41
C THR A 34 -2.68 14.23 12.84
N GLY A 35 -1.63 14.03 13.63
CA GLY A 35 -1.74 13.57 15.02
C GLY A 35 -1.94 12.05 15.18
N SER A 36 -1.96 11.29 14.07
CA SER A 36 -1.96 9.83 14.14
C SER A 36 -0.62 9.29 14.64
N THR A 37 -0.65 8.11 15.27
CA THR A 37 0.58 7.36 15.57
C THR A 37 1.04 6.64 14.30
N VAL A 38 2.25 6.91 13.85
CA VAL A 38 2.87 6.29 12.67
C VAL A 38 4.03 5.40 13.11
N CYS A 39 3.97 4.12 12.77
CA CYS A 39 5.03 3.16 13.04
C CYS A 39 5.81 2.89 11.74
N THR A 40 7.12 3.04 11.78
CA THR A 40 8.02 2.72 10.65
C THR A 40 9.15 1.80 11.09
N ASP A 41 9.89 1.29 10.13
CA ASP A 41 11.20 0.66 10.36
C ASP A 41 12.27 1.73 10.63
N GLU A 42 13.51 1.30 10.82
CA GLU A 42 14.68 2.16 11.14
C GLU A 42 15.16 3.01 9.95
N GLN A 43 14.45 3.09 8.83
CA GLN A 43 14.94 3.76 7.65
C GLN A 43 15.08 5.28 7.88
N VAL A 44 16.26 5.82 7.55
CA VAL A 44 16.63 7.24 7.74
C VAL A 44 15.69 8.21 7.00
N SER A 45 15.05 7.76 5.92
CA SER A 45 14.11 8.55 5.13
C SER A 45 12.86 9.01 5.91
N TYR A 46 12.59 8.42 7.08
CA TYR A 46 11.46 8.77 7.94
C TYR A 46 11.80 9.85 9.00
N VAL A 47 13.04 10.31 9.05
CA VAL A 47 13.43 11.41 9.96
C VAL A 47 12.65 12.67 9.61
N GLY A 48 11.91 13.21 10.60
CA GLY A 48 11.06 14.39 10.44
C GLY A 48 9.56 14.12 10.45
N LEU A 49 9.12 12.86 10.52
CA LEU A 49 7.71 12.52 10.78
C LEU A 49 7.25 13.01 12.17
N ASP A 50 8.17 13.07 13.13
CA ASP A 50 7.91 13.47 14.53
C ASP A 50 7.30 14.87 14.66
N THR A 51 7.46 15.72 13.65
CA THR A 51 6.91 17.07 13.67
C THR A 51 5.39 17.11 13.45
N THR A 52 4.82 16.09 12.85
CA THR A 52 3.42 16.05 12.43
C THR A 52 2.66 14.86 13.04
N TYR A 53 3.36 13.78 13.35
CA TYR A 53 2.82 12.51 13.82
C TYR A 53 3.47 12.07 15.14
N ASP A 54 2.76 11.28 15.94
CA ASP A 54 3.38 10.48 17.01
C ASP A 54 4.16 9.31 16.34
N HIS A 55 5.42 9.61 15.95
CA HIS A 55 6.24 8.69 15.20
C HIS A 55 6.95 7.69 16.12
N LYS A 56 6.84 6.40 15.80
CA LYS A 56 7.52 5.29 16.48
C LYS A 56 8.31 4.48 15.48
N SER A 57 9.62 4.46 15.66
CA SER A 57 10.52 3.62 14.88
C SER A 57 10.77 2.29 15.59
N ILE A 58 10.72 1.19 14.85
CA ILE A 58 10.95 -0.16 15.35
C ILE A 58 12.30 -0.65 14.87
N CYS A 59 13.14 -1.02 15.84
CA CYS A 59 14.50 -1.51 15.60
C CYS A 59 14.51 -3.03 15.39
N HIS A 60 14.47 -3.50 14.16
CA HIS A 60 14.58 -4.93 13.83
C HIS A 60 15.97 -5.50 14.13
N SER A 61 17.03 -4.71 14.01
CA SER A 61 18.41 -5.12 14.29
C SER A 61 18.63 -5.46 15.77
N ALA A 62 17.86 -4.83 16.67
CA ALA A 62 17.88 -5.14 18.11
C ALA A 62 16.96 -6.31 18.52
N LYS A 63 16.39 -7.06 17.56
CA LYS A 63 15.37 -8.11 17.80
C LYS A 63 14.12 -7.58 18.54
N GLN A 64 13.87 -6.30 18.47
CA GLN A 64 12.70 -5.66 19.05
C GLN A 64 11.58 -5.70 18.01
N PHE A 65 10.78 -6.76 18.03
CA PHE A 65 9.67 -6.96 17.07
C PHE A 65 8.38 -6.27 17.49
N VAL A 66 8.28 -5.93 18.78
CA VAL A 66 7.09 -5.28 19.35
C VAL A 66 7.52 -4.37 20.50
N ASP A 67 7.13 -3.13 20.46
CA ASP A 67 7.21 -2.21 21.58
C ASP A 67 5.78 -1.73 21.91
N GLY A 68 5.13 -2.46 22.80
CA GLY A 68 3.75 -2.22 23.17
C GLY A 68 2.81 -2.37 21.95
N ILE A 69 2.21 -1.24 21.52
CA ILE A 69 1.34 -1.20 20.32
C ILE A 69 2.13 -0.98 19.03
N ALA A 70 3.43 -0.67 19.07
CA ALA A 70 4.24 -0.48 17.86
C ALA A 70 4.72 -1.85 17.34
N HIS A 71 4.29 -2.24 16.15
CA HIS A 71 4.75 -3.42 15.42
C HIS A 71 4.52 -3.26 13.91
N THR A 72 5.35 -3.90 13.10
CA THR A 72 5.30 -3.86 11.62
C THR A 72 4.73 -5.13 10.99
N ASN A 73 4.29 -6.11 11.78
CA ASN A 73 3.84 -7.42 11.30
C ASN A 73 2.76 -7.34 10.21
N GLY A 74 1.84 -6.37 10.32
CA GLY A 74 0.78 -6.19 9.32
C GLY A 74 1.31 -5.76 7.97
N ILE A 75 2.23 -4.80 7.94
CA ILE A 75 2.85 -4.33 6.70
C ILE A 75 3.73 -5.42 6.07
N GLU A 76 4.42 -6.23 6.87
CA GLU A 76 5.19 -7.39 6.42
C GLU A 76 4.28 -8.42 5.74
N SER A 77 3.07 -8.63 6.28
CA SER A 77 2.07 -9.51 5.67
C SER A 77 1.61 -8.99 4.31
N VAL A 78 1.43 -7.67 4.16
CA VAL A 78 1.12 -7.04 2.86
C VAL A 78 2.24 -7.30 1.85
N TRP A 79 3.50 -7.09 2.24
CA TRP A 79 4.65 -7.38 1.39
C TRP A 79 4.75 -8.87 1.01
N ALA A 80 4.48 -9.78 1.94
CA ALA A 80 4.47 -11.21 1.67
C ALA A 80 3.40 -11.60 0.64
N VAL A 81 2.22 -10.96 0.66
CA VAL A 81 1.17 -11.18 -0.37
C VAL A 81 1.64 -10.69 -1.74
N VAL A 82 2.23 -9.50 -1.83
CA VAL A 82 2.76 -8.95 -3.08
C VAL A 82 3.86 -9.85 -3.64
N GLN A 83 4.81 -10.30 -2.80
CA GLN A 83 5.89 -11.20 -3.22
C GLN A 83 5.36 -12.55 -3.72
N ARG A 84 4.40 -13.16 -3.02
CA ARG A 84 3.76 -14.41 -3.49
C ARG A 84 3.06 -14.23 -4.82
N GLY A 85 2.39 -13.11 -5.03
CA GLY A 85 1.78 -12.78 -6.31
C GLY A 85 2.81 -12.60 -7.42
N PHE A 86 3.91 -11.93 -7.13
CA PHE A 86 5.01 -11.75 -8.08
C PHE A 86 5.61 -13.10 -8.50
N TYR A 87 6.08 -13.89 -7.56
CA TYR A 87 6.77 -15.15 -7.86
C TYR A 87 5.83 -16.27 -8.33
N GLY A 88 4.59 -16.31 -7.80
CA GLY A 88 3.67 -17.41 -8.06
C GLY A 88 2.72 -17.22 -9.23
N ILE A 89 2.44 -15.98 -9.63
CA ILE A 89 1.42 -15.68 -10.65
C ILE A 89 2.01 -14.90 -11.83
N TYR A 90 2.66 -13.77 -11.55
CA TYR A 90 3.07 -12.82 -12.58
C TYR A 90 4.47 -13.06 -13.11
N HIS A 91 5.38 -13.59 -12.29
CA HIS A 91 6.81 -13.85 -12.55
C HIS A 91 7.62 -12.59 -12.94
N SER A 92 6.98 -11.58 -13.50
CA SER A 92 7.58 -10.27 -13.77
C SER A 92 6.52 -9.18 -13.73
N PHE A 93 6.93 -7.98 -13.33
CA PHE A 93 6.13 -6.77 -13.44
C PHE A 93 6.75 -5.86 -14.50
N SER A 94 5.95 -5.47 -15.47
CA SER A 94 6.34 -4.38 -16.36
C SER A 94 6.30 -3.08 -15.57
N GLU A 95 7.38 -2.32 -15.60
CA GLU A 95 7.49 -1.02 -14.93
C GLU A 95 6.33 -0.10 -15.31
N LYS A 96 6.02 -0.06 -16.60
CA LYS A 96 4.92 0.70 -17.17
C LYS A 96 3.55 0.37 -16.56
N HIS A 97 3.29 -0.91 -16.27
CA HIS A 97 2.02 -1.39 -15.76
C HIS A 97 2.04 -1.68 -14.25
N LEU A 98 3.17 -1.39 -13.58
CA LEU A 98 3.32 -1.59 -12.15
C LEU A 98 2.17 -0.96 -11.32
N PRO A 99 1.69 0.26 -11.62
CA PRO A 99 0.56 0.84 -10.92
C PRO A 99 -0.71 -0.02 -10.96
N LEU A 100 -0.98 -0.69 -12.10
CA LEU A 100 -2.16 -1.57 -12.24
C LEU A 100 -2.05 -2.82 -11.36
N TYR A 101 -0.86 -3.43 -11.29
CA TYR A 101 -0.64 -4.57 -10.40
C TYR A 101 -0.81 -4.15 -8.93
N VAL A 102 -0.25 -3.00 -8.55
CA VAL A 102 -0.38 -2.47 -7.19
C VAL A 102 -1.84 -2.23 -6.82
N VAL A 103 -2.61 -1.57 -7.69
CA VAL A 103 -4.06 -1.37 -7.47
C VAL A 103 -4.79 -2.71 -7.31
N GLY A 104 -4.46 -3.70 -8.14
CA GLY A 104 -5.04 -5.05 -8.04
C GLY A 104 -4.72 -5.75 -6.72
N PHE A 105 -3.51 -5.58 -6.17
CA PHE A 105 -3.16 -6.11 -4.84
C PHE A 105 -3.90 -5.37 -3.72
N VAL A 106 -3.92 -4.03 -3.78
CA VAL A 106 -4.63 -3.19 -2.80
C VAL A 106 -6.12 -3.54 -2.76
N PHE A 107 -6.75 -3.71 -3.93
CA PHE A 107 -8.14 -4.14 -3.99
C PHE A 107 -8.35 -5.48 -3.28
N ARG A 108 -7.54 -6.50 -3.59
CA ARG A 108 -7.66 -7.83 -2.95
C ARG A 108 -7.42 -7.79 -1.44
N LEU A 109 -6.50 -6.96 -0.97
CA LEU A 109 -6.21 -6.82 0.46
C LEU A 109 -7.35 -6.13 1.20
N ASN A 110 -7.96 -5.11 0.60
CA ASN A 110 -9.02 -4.33 1.22
C ASN A 110 -10.40 -5.02 1.15
N GLU A 111 -10.69 -5.66 0.02
CA GLU A 111 -11.99 -6.33 -0.22
C GLU A 111 -11.93 -7.84 0.06
N GLY A 112 -10.77 -8.35 0.44
CA GLY A 112 -10.54 -9.79 0.69
C GLY A 112 -11.00 -10.27 2.07
N ASN A 113 -11.77 -9.48 2.81
CA ASN A 113 -12.29 -9.91 4.11
C ASN A 113 -13.20 -11.13 3.95
N CYS A 114 -12.83 -12.24 4.59
CA CYS A 114 -13.57 -13.50 4.55
C CYS A 114 -14.95 -13.42 5.24
N GLU A 115 -15.19 -12.39 6.05
CA GLU A 115 -16.47 -12.15 6.72
C GLU A 115 -17.53 -11.55 5.78
N VAL A 116 -17.08 -10.96 4.64
CA VAL A 116 -17.97 -10.42 3.62
C VAL A 116 -18.31 -11.52 2.62
N ASP A 117 -19.60 -11.67 2.30
CA ASP A 117 -20.04 -12.65 1.32
C ASP A 117 -19.36 -12.47 -0.04
N THR A 118 -19.10 -13.56 -0.72
CA THR A 118 -18.43 -13.55 -2.03
C THR A 118 -19.23 -12.79 -3.08
N MET A 119 -20.57 -12.85 -3.01
CA MET A 119 -21.44 -12.14 -3.95
C MET A 119 -21.38 -10.64 -3.72
N ASP A 120 -21.35 -10.18 -2.47
CA ASP A 120 -21.21 -8.74 -2.13
C ASP A 120 -19.87 -8.19 -2.63
N ARG A 121 -18.80 -8.98 -2.50
CA ARG A 121 -17.47 -8.61 -3.06
C ARG A 121 -17.47 -8.54 -4.58
N LEU A 122 -18.17 -9.47 -5.22
CA LEU A 122 -18.32 -9.48 -6.68
C LEU A 122 -19.16 -8.29 -7.15
N GLU A 123 -20.24 -7.97 -6.44
CA GLU A 123 -21.06 -6.79 -6.73
C GLU A 123 -20.24 -5.51 -6.61
N SER A 124 -19.46 -5.35 -5.54
CA SER A 124 -18.54 -4.21 -5.36
C SER A 124 -17.56 -4.07 -6.53
N LEU A 125 -16.99 -5.19 -7.00
CA LEU A 125 -16.11 -5.21 -8.16
C LEU A 125 -16.82 -4.73 -9.43
N VAL A 126 -18.00 -5.28 -9.71
CA VAL A 126 -18.77 -4.96 -10.91
C VAL A 126 -19.25 -3.50 -10.89
N MET A 127 -19.71 -3.03 -9.72
CA MET A 127 -20.09 -1.61 -9.55
C MET A 127 -18.92 -0.67 -9.77
N GLY A 128 -17.73 -1.03 -9.32
CA GLY A 128 -16.50 -0.28 -9.57
C GLY A 128 -16.11 -0.19 -11.04
N MET A 129 -16.55 -1.14 -11.88
CA MET A 129 -16.32 -1.13 -13.33
C MET A 129 -17.36 -0.32 -14.10
N ARG A 130 -18.52 -0.03 -13.50
CA ARG A 130 -19.62 0.67 -14.17
C ARG A 130 -19.21 2.07 -14.62
N GLY A 131 -19.49 2.40 -15.89
CA GLY A 131 -19.14 3.69 -16.47
C GLY A 131 -17.65 3.89 -16.77
N ARG A 132 -16.82 2.89 -16.54
CA ARG A 132 -15.39 2.91 -16.86
C ARG A 132 -15.11 1.99 -18.04
N ARG A 133 -14.30 2.46 -18.96
CA ARG A 133 -13.88 1.69 -20.14
C ARG A 133 -12.36 1.68 -20.17
N LEU A 134 -11.78 0.49 -20.19
CA LEU A 134 -10.37 0.31 -20.45
C LEU A 134 -10.17 0.11 -21.95
N THR A 135 -9.55 1.08 -22.62
CA THR A 135 -9.24 1.00 -24.05
C THR A 135 -7.88 0.36 -24.27
N TYR A 136 -7.67 -0.17 -25.48
CA TYR A 136 -6.36 -0.69 -25.87
C TYR A 136 -5.27 0.38 -25.83
N GLU A 137 -5.59 1.61 -26.19
CA GLU A 137 -4.66 2.75 -26.09
C GLU A 137 -4.21 3.00 -24.65
N MET A 138 -5.16 3.03 -23.69
CA MET A 138 -4.84 3.15 -22.26
C MET A 138 -3.93 2.00 -21.77
N LEU A 139 -4.13 0.78 -22.26
CA LEU A 139 -3.25 -0.34 -21.96
C LEU A 139 -1.87 -0.17 -22.58
N LYS A 140 -1.82 0.32 -23.81
CA LYS A 140 -0.56 0.51 -24.54
C LYS A 140 0.28 1.68 -23.98
N GLU A 141 -0.36 2.77 -23.58
CA GLU A 141 0.33 3.98 -23.07
C GLU A 141 0.69 3.89 -21.59
N GLY A 142 0.10 2.95 -20.87
CA GLY A 142 0.16 2.88 -19.41
C GLY A 142 -0.85 3.83 -18.78
N VAL A 143 -1.43 3.46 -17.66
CA VAL A 143 -2.28 4.36 -16.89
C VAL A 143 -1.37 5.30 -16.14
N HIS A 144 -1.20 6.51 -16.64
CA HIS A 144 -0.62 7.59 -15.85
C HIS A 144 -1.57 7.84 -14.69
N GLY A 145 -1.16 7.37 -13.51
CA GLY A 145 -2.03 7.27 -12.36
C GLY A 145 -2.50 8.62 -11.85
N ASN A 146 -3.74 8.94 -12.17
CA ASN A 146 -4.63 9.73 -11.33
C ASN A 146 -5.78 8.80 -10.92
N ALA A 147 -5.51 7.93 -9.96
CA ALA A 147 -6.57 7.35 -9.15
C ALA A 147 -6.75 8.31 -7.97
N THR A 148 -7.68 9.24 -8.10
CA THR A 148 -8.28 9.95 -6.97
C THR A 148 -9.06 8.98 -6.12
#